data_847408b13f8a8597e2235a81ad753abb
#
_entry.id   847408b13f8a8597e2235a81ad753abb
#
_cell.length_a   1.000
_cell.length_b   1.000
_cell.length_c   1.000
_cell.angle_alpha   90.00
_cell.angle_beta   90.00
_cell.angle_gamma   90.00
#
_symmetry.space_group_name_H-M   'P 1'
#
loop_
_entity.id
_entity.type
_entity.pdbx_description
1 polymer ?
#
loop_
_entity_poly.entity_id
_entity_poly.type
_entity_poly.pdbx_seq_one_letter_code
_entity_poly.pdbx_strand_id
1 'polypeptide(L)'
;MFERFGREARRVALEATSVAAGLGSSSVEAEHLLVSLAATDHPAGSALLDAGLDPQELRDAIQRDFERVLDRVGIDVSGVDLSSSCRRTKPRWGASAKQGLERALAEAKGRGDRHIGCEHILLGLLRAEHGTVPRLLAAEGIDRDELTGQL
;
A
#
# COMPACT_ATOMS: atom_id res chain seq x y z
N MET A 1 10.06 10.76 -11.81
CA MET A 1 9.88 9.78 -10.73
C MET A 1 9.50 8.39 -11.26
N PHE A 2 8.60 8.30 -12.24
CA PHE A 2 8.08 7.02 -12.74
C PHE A 2 8.68 6.57 -14.09
N GLU A 3 9.79 7.12 -14.50
CA GLU A 3 10.41 6.85 -15.81
C GLU A 3 10.90 5.40 -15.95
N ARG A 4 11.32 4.79 -14.84
CA ARG A 4 11.79 3.40 -14.79
C ARG A 4 10.68 2.39 -14.48
N PHE A 5 9.45 2.84 -14.28
CA PHE A 5 8.33 1.96 -13.98
C PHE A 5 7.78 1.32 -15.25
N GLY A 6 7.54 0.03 -15.19
CA GLY A 6 6.77 -0.68 -16.19
C GLY A 6 5.34 -0.14 -16.29
N ARG A 7 4.63 -0.50 -17.35
CA ARG A 7 3.27 0.02 -17.61
C ARG A 7 2.31 -0.25 -16.45
N GLU A 8 2.31 -1.46 -15.93
CA GLU A 8 1.41 -1.86 -14.83
C GLU A 8 1.80 -1.22 -13.51
N ALA A 9 3.10 -1.16 -13.20
CA ALA A 9 3.60 -0.48 -12.00
C ALA A 9 3.25 1.01 -12.00
N ARG A 10 3.29 1.65 -13.17
CA ARG A 10 2.83 3.04 -13.34
C ARG A 10 1.35 3.19 -13.07
N ARG A 11 0.55 2.25 -13.56
CA ARG A 11 -0.89 2.22 -13.32
C ARG A 11 -1.21 2.03 -11.84
N VAL A 12 -0.49 1.14 -11.15
CA VAL A 12 -0.60 0.96 -9.70
C VAL A 12 -0.33 2.27 -8.95
N ALA A 13 0.73 2.98 -9.31
CA ALA A 13 1.06 4.26 -8.69
C ALA A 13 -0.02 5.33 -8.91
N LEU A 14 -0.60 5.40 -10.10
CA LEU A 14 -1.70 6.32 -10.40
C LEU A 14 -2.97 5.94 -9.63
N GLU A 15 -3.31 4.66 -9.59
CA GLU A 15 -4.49 4.15 -8.89
C GLU A 15 -4.38 4.38 -7.38
N ALA A 16 -3.17 4.28 -6.81
CA ALA A 16 -2.92 4.58 -5.40
C ALA A 16 -3.32 6.01 -5.02
N THR A 17 -3.24 6.96 -5.94
CA THR A 17 -3.72 8.33 -5.74
C THR A 17 -5.24 8.35 -5.57
N SER A 18 -5.96 7.58 -6.39
CA SER A 18 -7.42 7.45 -6.29
C SER A 18 -7.84 6.73 -5.01
N VAL A 19 -7.10 5.69 -4.62
CA VAL A 19 -7.31 4.98 -3.35
C VAL A 19 -7.16 5.93 -2.16
N ALA A 20 -6.08 6.70 -2.12
CA ALA A 20 -5.83 7.67 -1.05
C ALA A 20 -6.96 8.70 -0.96
N ALA A 21 -7.37 9.27 -2.10
CA ALA A 21 -8.48 10.22 -2.16
C ALA A 21 -9.79 9.59 -1.66
N GLY A 22 -10.09 8.37 -2.08
CA GLY A 22 -11.29 7.63 -1.66
C GLY A 22 -11.32 7.31 -0.17
N LEU A 23 -10.16 7.17 0.47
CA LEU A 23 -10.02 6.96 1.92
C LEU A 23 -9.91 8.27 2.71
N GLY A 24 -10.05 9.42 2.07
CA GLY A 24 -9.96 10.73 2.71
C GLY A 24 -8.55 11.14 3.12
N SER A 25 -7.53 10.49 2.58
CA SER A 25 -6.13 10.81 2.87
C SER A 25 -5.63 12.00 2.05
N SER A 26 -4.88 12.89 2.69
CA SER A 26 -4.20 14.01 2.02
C SER A 26 -2.88 13.61 1.36
N SER A 27 -2.39 12.40 1.65
CA SER A 27 -1.17 11.85 1.08
C SER A 27 -1.34 10.42 0.61
N VAL A 28 -0.57 10.07 -0.44
CA VAL A 28 -0.43 8.68 -0.89
C VAL A 28 0.64 8.03 -0.05
N GLU A 29 0.26 7.04 0.75
CA GLU A 29 1.16 6.30 1.62
C GLU A 29 1.33 4.84 1.12
N ALA A 30 2.20 4.09 1.78
CA ALA A 30 2.52 2.72 1.38
C ALA A 30 1.29 1.79 1.34
N GLU A 31 0.36 1.95 2.27
CA GLU A 31 -0.88 1.18 2.33
C GLU A 31 -1.78 1.41 1.11
N HIS A 32 -1.79 2.60 0.54
CA HIS A 32 -2.56 2.91 -0.67
C HIS A 32 -1.99 2.20 -1.90
N LEU A 33 -0.65 2.08 -1.98
CA LEU A 33 0.02 1.27 -3.00
C LEU A 33 -0.32 -0.22 -2.84
N LEU A 34 -0.41 -0.71 -1.61
CA LEU A 34 -0.78 -2.09 -1.33
C LEU A 34 -2.20 -2.43 -1.80
N VAL A 35 -3.17 -1.54 -1.53
CA VAL A 35 -4.56 -1.68 -2.03
C VAL A 35 -4.59 -1.71 -3.55
N SER A 36 -3.84 -0.81 -4.19
CA SER A 36 -3.75 -0.72 -5.65
C SER A 36 -3.15 -1.99 -6.27
N LEU A 37 -2.11 -2.56 -5.64
CA LEU A 37 -1.50 -3.82 -6.07
C LEU A 37 -2.48 -4.99 -5.99
N ALA A 38 -3.26 -5.08 -4.91
CA ALA A 38 -4.25 -6.14 -4.73
C ALA A 38 -5.36 -6.11 -5.79
N ALA A 39 -5.59 -4.96 -6.42
CA ALA A 39 -6.59 -4.79 -7.48
C ALA A 39 -6.05 -5.13 -8.89
N THR A 40 -4.78 -5.54 -9.02
CA THR A 40 -4.19 -5.89 -10.33
C THR A 40 -4.32 -7.37 -10.64
N ASP A 41 -4.36 -7.72 -11.94
CA ASP A 41 -4.28 -9.10 -12.41
C ASP A 41 -2.83 -9.64 -12.45
N HIS A 42 -1.88 -8.87 -11.95
CA HIS A 42 -0.47 -9.27 -11.87
C HIS A 42 -0.25 -10.32 -10.78
N PRO A 43 0.75 -11.21 -10.90
CA PRO A 43 1.08 -12.20 -9.86
C PRO A 43 1.27 -11.62 -8.45
N ALA A 44 1.78 -10.40 -8.33
CA ALA A 44 1.86 -9.69 -7.05
C ALA A 44 0.46 -9.44 -6.43
N GLY A 45 -0.53 -9.06 -7.24
CA GLY A 45 -1.91 -8.92 -6.81
C GLY A 45 -2.52 -10.26 -6.43
N SER A 46 -2.28 -11.30 -7.22
CA SER A 46 -2.74 -12.67 -6.93
C SER A 46 -2.19 -13.19 -5.61
N ALA A 47 -0.91 -12.95 -5.32
CA ALA A 47 -0.29 -13.34 -4.05
C ALA A 47 -0.98 -12.66 -2.84
N LEU A 48 -1.38 -11.41 -2.97
CA LEU A 48 -2.15 -10.71 -1.94
C LEU A 48 -3.55 -11.30 -1.77
N LEU A 49 -4.23 -11.60 -2.88
CA LEU A 49 -5.56 -12.24 -2.85
C LEU A 49 -5.51 -13.63 -2.21
N ASP A 50 -4.52 -14.44 -2.55
CA ASP A 50 -4.32 -15.79 -1.98
C ASP A 50 -4.04 -15.73 -0.47
N ALA A 51 -3.43 -14.65 0.00
CA ALA A 51 -3.24 -14.38 1.43
C ALA A 51 -4.50 -13.83 2.13
N GLY A 52 -5.61 -13.65 1.42
CA GLY A 52 -6.85 -13.09 1.94
C GLY A 52 -6.90 -11.57 1.98
N LEU A 53 -5.97 -10.91 1.31
CA LEU A 53 -5.85 -9.44 1.28
C LEU A 53 -6.41 -8.89 -0.04
N ASP A 54 -7.72 -9.02 -0.25
CA ASP A 54 -8.36 -8.33 -1.37
C ASP A 54 -8.43 -6.80 -1.14
N PRO A 55 -8.70 -6.00 -2.19
CA PRO A 55 -8.71 -4.55 -2.06
C PRO A 55 -9.68 -4.01 -1.01
N GLN A 56 -10.83 -4.64 -0.84
CA GLN A 56 -11.81 -4.19 0.15
C GLN A 56 -11.36 -4.53 1.57
N GLU A 57 -10.85 -5.73 1.79
CA GLU A 57 -10.30 -6.13 3.08
C GLU A 57 -9.14 -5.24 3.50
N LEU A 58 -8.27 -4.86 2.56
CA LEU A 58 -7.18 -3.91 2.83
C LEU A 58 -7.70 -2.52 3.22
N ARG A 59 -8.74 -2.01 2.54
CA ARG A 59 -9.37 -0.74 2.93
C ARG A 59 -9.95 -0.81 4.33
N ASP A 60 -10.64 -1.88 4.65
CA ASP A 60 -11.24 -2.09 5.97
C ASP A 60 -10.14 -2.22 7.05
N ALA A 61 -9.04 -2.91 6.74
CA ALA A 61 -7.89 -3.03 7.61
C ALA A 61 -7.21 -1.67 7.88
N ILE A 62 -7.07 -0.84 6.86
CA ILE A 62 -6.54 0.53 7.00
C ILE A 62 -7.43 1.36 7.92
N GLN A 63 -8.74 1.28 7.75
CA GLN A 63 -9.69 1.97 8.61
C GLN A 63 -9.57 1.50 10.06
N ARG A 64 -9.53 0.20 10.29
CA ARG A 64 -9.35 -0.37 11.63
C ARG A 64 -8.03 0.04 12.28
N ASP A 65 -6.94 0.09 11.52
CA ASP A 65 -5.63 0.55 12.03
C ASP A 65 -5.68 2.02 12.45
N PHE A 66 -6.29 2.86 11.63
CA PHE A 66 -6.46 4.27 11.91
C PHE A 66 -7.29 4.49 13.19
N GLU A 67 -8.40 3.80 13.33
CA GLU A 67 -9.25 3.86 14.52
C GLU A 67 -8.49 3.43 15.78
N ARG A 68 -7.71 2.35 15.70
CA ARG A 68 -6.86 1.89 16.81
C ARG A 68 -5.79 2.90 17.21
N VAL A 69 -5.19 3.58 16.25
CA VAL A 69 -4.19 4.63 16.52
C VAL A 69 -4.83 5.81 17.23
N LEU A 70 -6.00 6.25 16.77
CA LEU A 70 -6.74 7.36 17.41
C LEU A 70 -7.24 7.00 18.80
N ASP A 71 -7.72 5.77 18.99
CA ASP A 71 -8.19 5.28 20.29
C ASP A 71 -7.06 5.28 21.34
N ARG A 72 -5.84 4.95 20.94
CA ARG A 72 -4.65 5.02 21.82
C ARG A 72 -4.35 6.43 22.33
N VAL A 73 -4.71 7.47 21.58
CA VAL A 73 -4.55 8.88 22.00
C VAL A 73 -5.85 9.47 22.57
N GLY A 74 -6.86 8.63 22.83
CA GLY A 74 -8.11 9.03 23.48
C GLY A 74 -9.13 9.70 22.55
N ILE A 75 -8.99 9.53 21.24
CA ILE A 75 -9.93 10.06 20.24
C ILE A 75 -10.81 8.91 19.75
N ASP A 76 -12.11 8.97 20.08
CA ASP A 76 -13.13 8.05 19.57
C ASP A 76 -13.70 8.59 18.26
N VAL A 77 -13.45 7.87 17.16
CA VAL A 77 -13.98 8.17 15.82
C VAL A 77 -15.02 7.15 15.36
N SER A 78 -15.50 6.30 16.25
CA SER A 78 -16.55 5.35 15.93
C SER A 78 -17.79 6.10 15.43
N GLY A 79 -18.27 5.73 14.22
CA GLY A 79 -19.40 6.38 13.58
C GLY A 79 -19.08 7.67 12.79
N VAL A 80 -17.81 8.07 12.70
CA VAL A 80 -17.38 9.18 11.83
C VAL A 80 -16.98 8.63 10.47
N ASP A 81 -17.65 9.09 9.43
CA ASP A 81 -17.24 8.81 8.06
C ASP A 81 -16.10 9.74 7.65
N LEU A 82 -14.87 9.23 7.71
CA LEU A 82 -13.66 9.97 7.37
C LEU A 82 -13.50 10.20 5.87
N SER A 83 -14.17 9.40 5.04
CA SER A 83 -14.15 9.56 3.59
C SER A 83 -14.86 10.83 3.12
N SER A 84 -15.82 11.31 3.89
CA SER A 84 -16.62 12.51 3.58
C SER A 84 -15.85 13.82 3.81
N SER A 85 -14.75 13.78 4.54
CA SER A 85 -13.94 14.97 4.85
C SER A 85 -12.93 15.33 3.77
N CYS A 86 -12.88 14.58 2.67
CA CYS A 86 -11.91 14.77 1.61
C CYS A 86 -12.10 16.11 0.90
N ARG A 87 -11.17 17.02 1.12
CA ARG A 87 -11.02 18.18 0.23
C ARG A 87 -10.63 17.67 -1.15
N ARG A 88 -11.19 18.25 -2.20
CA ARG A 88 -10.92 17.91 -3.62
C ARG A 88 -9.48 18.22 -4.08
N THR A 89 -8.49 18.08 -3.20
CA THR A 89 -7.09 18.28 -3.53
C THR A 89 -6.46 16.92 -3.84
N LYS A 90 -5.71 16.89 -4.95
CA LYS A 90 -4.94 15.70 -5.32
C LYS A 90 -3.98 15.32 -4.18
N PRO A 91 -4.01 14.09 -3.65
CA PRO A 91 -3.10 13.67 -2.60
C PRO A 91 -1.63 13.83 -3.00
N ARG A 92 -0.79 14.26 -2.05
CA ARG A 92 0.66 14.34 -2.24
C ARG A 92 1.30 12.98 -1.96
N TRP A 93 2.46 12.74 -2.56
CA TRP A 93 3.24 11.54 -2.23
C TRP A 93 3.85 11.67 -0.84
N GLY A 94 3.45 10.78 0.05
CA GLY A 94 3.91 10.71 1.43
C GLY A 94 5.25 9.98 1.57
N ALA A 95 5.83 10.06 2.76
CA ALA A 95 7.16 9.52 3.03
C ALA A 95 7.20 7.99 2.92
N SER A 96 6.19 7.28 3.44
CA SER A 96 6.16 5.81 3.42
C SER A 96 6.05 5.25 2.00
N ALA A 97 5.24 5.88 1.14
CA ALA A 97 5.14 5.52 -0.27
C ALA A 97 6.47 5.74 -1.00
N LYS A 98 7.11 6.89 -0.81
CA LYS A 98 8.42 7.19 -1.41
C LYS A 98 9.47 6.18 -1.00
N GLN A 99 9.58 5.87 0.29
CA GLN A 99 10.51 4.86 0.81
C GLN A 99 10.21 3.47 0.24
N GLY A 100 8.93 3.09 0.11
CA GLY A 100 8.53 1.85 -0.52
C GLY A 100 8.98 1.76 -1.99
N LEU A 101 8.82 2.84 -2.74
CA LEU A 101 9.26 2.93 -4.13
C LEU A 101 10.79 2.96 -4.28
N GLU A 102 11.50 3.59 -3.35
CA GLU A 102 12.98 3.54 -3.31
C GLU A 102 13.49 2.12 -3.07
N ARG A 103 12.86 1.37 -2.15
CA ARG A 103 13.17 -0.05 -1.94
C ARG A 103 12.82 -0.89 -3.17
N ALA A 104 11.71 -0.60 -3.84
CA ALA A 104 11.33 -1.26 -5.09
C ALA A 104 12.40 -1.06 -6.18
N LEU A 105 12.95 0.14 -6.28
CA LEU A 105 14.06 0.42 -7.19
C LEU A 105 15.32 -0.37 -6.82
N ALA A 106 15.63 -0.49 -5.54
CA ALA A 106 16.76 -1.28 -5.04
C ALA A 106 16.57 -2.77 -5.38
N GLU A 107 15.35 -3.30 -5.23
CA GLU A 107 15.01 -4.68 -5.61
C GLU A 107 15.22 -4.92 -7.12
N ALA A 108 14.68 -4.06 -7.96
CA ALA A 108 14.84 -4.18 -9.41
C ALA A 108 16.31 -4.14 -9.82
N LYS A 109 17.09 -3.24 -9.23
CA LYS A 109 18.55 -3.17 -9.47
C LYS A 109 19.27 -4.44 -9.01
N GLY A 110 18.92 -4.97 -7.83
CA GLY A 110 19.51 -6.19 -7.29
C GLY A 110 19.23 -7.42 -8.15
N ARG A 111 18.08 -7.46 -8.81
CA ARG A 111 17.70 -8.52 -9.75
C ARG A 111 18.24 -8.30 -11.17
N GLY A 112 18.80 -7.14 -11.47
CA GLY A 112 19.26 -6.76 -12.81
C GLY A 112 18.14 -6.37 -13.77
N ASP A 113 16.96 -6.06 -13.24
CA ASP A 113 15.82 -5.70 -14.05
C ASP A 113 15.89 -4.24 -14.53
N ARG A 114 15.53 -4.01 -15.79
CA ARG A 114 15.56 -2.67 -16.38
C ARG A 114 14.43 -1.78 -15.92
N HIS A 115 13.29 -2.38 -15.56
CA HIS A 115 12.08 -1.68 -15.16
C HIS A 115 11.60 -2.17 -13.80
N ILE A 116 10.97 -1.28 -13.08
CA ILE A 116 10.31 -1.60 -11.81
C ILE A 116 8.93 -2.16 -12.12
N GLY A 117 8.70 -3.42 -11.77
CA GLY A 117 7.41 -4.10 -11.88
C GLY A 117 6.60 -4.05 -10.60
N CYS A 118 5.39 -4.60 -10.65
CA CYS A 118 4.50 -4.70 -9.48
C CYS A 118 5.11 -5.56 -8.37
N GLU A 119 5.82 -6.62 -8.72
CA GLU A 119 6.55 -7.48 -7.78
C GLU A 119 7.61 -6.70 -6.98
N HIS A 120 8.33 -5.80 -7.65
CA HIS A 120 9.32 -4.95 -6.97
C HIS A 120 8.66 -3.97 -6.01
N ILE A 121 7.50 -3.40 -6.38
CA ILE A 121 6.75 -2.51 -5.51
C ILE A 121 6.29 -3.30 -4.28
N LEU A 122 5.70 -4.47 -4.45
CA LEU A 122 5.26 -5.29 -3.33
C LEU A 122 6.42 -5.66 -2.40
N LEU A 123 7.55 -6.11 -2.95
CA LEU A 123 8.75 -6.39 -2.15
C LEU A 123 9.23 -5.17 -1.37
N GLY A 124 9.24 -4.01 -2.02
CA GLY A 124 9.62 -2.74 -1.37
C GLY A 124 8.71 -2.37 -0.20
N LEU A 125 7.40 -2.65 -0.32
CA LEU A 125 6.43 -2.44 0.75
C LEU A 125 6.60 -3.45 1.90
N LEU A 126 6.82 -4.73 1.57
CA LEU A 126 6.99 -5.81 2.55
C LEU A 126 8.27 -5.67 3.38
N ARG A 127 9.28 -4.98 2.88
CA ARG A 127 10.54 -4.72 3.61
C ARG A 127 10.47 -3.57 4.59
N ALA A 128 9.34 -2.89 4.70
CA ALA A 128 9.16 -1.86 5.73
C ALA A 128 9.16 -2.51 7.12
N GLU A 129 9.99 -2.00 8.01
CA GLU A 129 10.05 -2.46 9.41
C GLU A 129 9.01 -1.76 10.27
N HIS A 130 8.67 -0.53 9.93
CA HIS A 130 7.75 0.32 10.67
C HIS A 130 6.71 0.94 9.74
N GLY A 131 5.60 1.37 10.31
CA GLY A 131 4.53 2.06 9.61
C GLY A 131 3.24 1.22 9.50
N THR A 132 2.33 1.70 8.67
CA THR A 132 0.99 1.10 8.54
C THR A 132 1.03 -0.28 7.92
N VAL A 133 1.80 -0.50 6.86
CA VAL A 133 1.84 -1.81 6.17
C VAL A 133 2.26 -2.94 7.09
N PRO A 134 3.41 -2.88 7.82
CA PRO A 134 3.75 -3.96 8.75
C PRO A 134 2.74 -4.15 9.88
N ARG A 135 2.10 -3.08 10.37
CA ARG A 135 1.03 -3.21 11.36
C ARG A 135 -0.21 -3.93 10.81
N LEU A 136 -0.63 -3.59 9.58
CA LEU A 136 -1.75 -4.26 8.92
C LEU A 136 -1.49 -5.75 8.75
N LEU A 137 -0.34 -6.10 8.20
CA LEU A 137 0.02 -7.50 7.96
C LEU A 137 0.08 -8.30 9.26
N ALA A 138 0.67 -7.73 10.31
CA ALA A 138 0.71 -8.36 11.62
C ALA A 138 -0.71 -8.54 12.22
N ALA A 139 -1.58 -7.55 12.10
CA ALA A 139 -2.95 -7.61 12.59
C ALA A 139 -3.79 -8.65 11.85
N GLU A 140 -3.56 -8.86 10.57
CA GLU A 140 -4.24 -9.88 9.74
C GLU A 140 -3.56 -11.26 9.83
N GLY A 141 -2.50 -11.41 10.62
CA GLY A 141 -1.78 -12.67 10.78
C GLY A 141 -1.00 -13.11 9.54
N ILE A 142 -0.60 -12.18 8.69
CA ILE A 142 0.13 -12.45 7.44
C ILE A 142 1.62 -12.54 7.70
N ASP A 143 2.23 -13.65 7.29
CA ASP A 143 3.67 -13.82 7.28
C ASP A 143 4.28 -13.15 6.04
N ARG A 144 5.07 -12.11 6.28
CA ARG A 144 5.74 -11.35 5.22
C ARG A 144 6.77 -12.17 4.46
N ASP A 145 7.44 -13.08 5.13
CA ASP A 145 8.48 -13.93 4.52
C ASP A 145 7.83 -14.96 3.59
N GLU A 146 6.71 -15.53 3.99
CA GLU A 146 5.92 -16.42 3.14
C GLU A 146 5.41 -15.68 1.89
N LEU A 147 4.86 -14.50 2.05
CA LEU A 147 4.38 -13.68 0.93
C LEU A 147 5.52 -13.26 0.01
N THR A 148 6.68 -12.91 0.56
CA THR A 148 7.89 -12.60 -0.20
C THR A 148 8.38 -13.81 -1.01
N GLY A 149 8.28 -15.00 -0.46
CA GLY A 149 8.68 -16.24 -1.12
C GLY A 149 7.85 -16.59 -2.36
N GLN A 150 6.67 -16.01 -2.53
CA GLN A 150 5.79 -16.20 -3.69
C GLN A 150 6.11 -15.25 -4.86
N LEU A 151 7.03 -14.31 -4.70
CA LEU A 151 7.41 -13.26 -5.66
C LEU A 151 8.80 -13.55 -6.24
#